data_0ec830268482dc9c3d51b15fc53b5172
#
_entry.id   0ec830268482dc9c3d51b15fc53b5172
#
_cell.length_a   1.000
_cell.length_b   1.000
_cell.length_c   1.000
_cell.angle_alpha   90.00
_cell.angle_beta   90.00
_cell.angle_gamma   90.00
#
_symmetry.space_group_name_H-M   'P 1'
#
loop_
_entity.id
_entity.type
_entity.pdbx_description
1 polymer ?
#
loop_
_entity_poly.entity_id
_entity_poly.type
_entity_poly.pdbx_seq_one_letter_code
_entity_poly.pdbx_strand_id
1 'polypeptide(L)'
;MFFQQKFRLLATLIGLIFLTLLFNVYNLQTSDREASLVSVKKQTLDTFYIPSPRGEIFDANNNKLVSSSLEPHLFLNLRKINDNNRSQYEQYIQYNFVDLGEDVIDEIFESEDLLVRIVNIQDINFDNRQSLVSLEAFEIFDFPVRKYEYNNIASHIVGYLGEPSLEDAKDFPLSINPNIVGKSGLERYYEDDLAGLPTEIIFKDDEIAQIIMGTPGKDIFTSLDINLQTIATESLLQGIELANEKYETKNKVQKGAIVVLDIRTNEVISLVSLPDYNPNNFVDGISQTDFNKLNISGAFINYPIQGQYPPGSVFKVVAYWLAEQENIFPEGLSSRNQRINCKGSLSFGFDDGSQQVYNDWKEDGHGNVDLGSSLKQSCNVYFWDIALKIWRDYEGTTAESILQEYARNLGFGTATNIDLPYEANGVVPDRELFENWAISQPERVRPEGWLGGDLMNLIIGQ
;
A
#
# COMPACT_ATOMS: atom_id res chain seq x y z
N MET A 1 -58.66 23.02 -32.25
CA MET A 1 -57.95 21.75 -31.95
C MET A 1 -56.59 21.65 -32.62
N PHE A 2 -56.40 21.98 -33.89
CA PHE A 2 -55.15 21.91 -34.65
C PHE A 2 -54.02 22.86 -34.16
N PHE A 3 -54.35 24.03 -33.64
CA PHE A 3 -53.38 25.03 -33.14
C PHE A 3 -52.75 24.64 -31.84
N GLN A 4 -53.53 24.05 -30.92
CA GLN A 4 -53.02 23.55 -29.65
C GLN A 4 -52.08 22.34 -29.74
N GLN A 5 -52.32 21.49 -30.75
CA GLN A 5 -51.41 20.36 -31.03
C GLN A 5 -50.05 20.82 -31.55
N LYS A 6 -50.05 21.79 -32.49
CA LYS A 6 -48.77 22.36 -33.02
C LYS A 6 -48.02 23.12 -31.95
N PHE A 7 -48.71 23.81 -31.04
CA PHE A 7 -48.07 24.51 -29.89
C PHE A 7 -47.45 23.54 -28.89
N ARG A 8 -48.13 22.43 -28.60
CA ARG A 8 -47.57 21.37 -27.74
C ARG A 8 -46.36 20.70 -28.39
N LEU A 9 -46.40 20.46 -29.69
CA LEU A 9 -45.29 19.86 -30.42
C LEU A 9 -44.05 20.78 -30.44
N LEU A 10 -44.26 22.07 -30.62
CA LEU A 10 -43.20 23.08 -30.55
C LEU A 10 -42.61 23.20 -29.15
N ALA A 11 -43.46 23.20 -28.12
CA ALA A 11 -43.01 23.27 -26.72
C ALA A 11 -42.23 22.01 -26.31
N THR A 12 -42.65 20.81 -26.77
CA THR A 12 -41.87 19.58 -26.53
C THR A 12 -40.54 19.57 -27.28
N LEU A 13 -40.47 20.12 -28.47
CA LEU A 13 -39.22 20.23 -29.24
C LEU A 13 -38.23 21.19 -28.58
N ILE A 14 -38.73 22.34 -28.12
CA ILE A 14 -37.92 23.32 -27.36
C ILE A 14 -37.43 22.71 -26.04
N GLY A 15 -38.28 21.95 -25.32
CA GLY A 15 -37.93 21.25 -24.12
C GLY A 15 -36.82 20.19 -24.32
N LEU A 16 -36.91 19.45 -25.43
CA LEU A 16 -35.88 18.46 -25.83
C LEU A 16 -34.54 19.13 -26.18
N ILE A 17 -34.56 20.24 -26.89
CA ILE A 17 -33.35 21.02 -27.23
C ILE A 17 -32.72 21.56 -25.93
N PHE A 18 -33.53 22.05 -25.00
CA PHE A 18 -33.04 22.58 -23.70
C PHE A 18 -32.46 21.46 -22.82
N LEU A 19 -33.08 20.28 -22.78
CA LEU A 19 -32.57 19.11 -22.09
C LEU A 19 -31.25 18.60 -22.71
N THR A 20 -31.10 18.61 -24.04
CA THR A 20 -29.84 18.27 -24.69
C THR A 20 -28.75 19.29 -24.42
N LEU A 21 -29.08 20.57 -24.39
CA LEU A 21 -28.12 21.62 -23.98
C LEU A 21 -27.70 21.48 -22.52
N LEU A 22 -28.64 21.23 -21.60
CA LEU A 22 -28.32 20.97 -20.20
C LEU A 22 -27.45 19.72 -20.02
N PHE A 23 -27.75 18.65 -20.77
CA PHE A 23 -26.94 17.43 -20.73
C PHE A 23 -25.54 17.66 -21.28
N ASN A 24 -25.39 18.43 -22.36
CA ASN A 24 -24.07 18.79 -22.89
C ASN A 24 -23.30 19.72 -21.94
N VAL A 25 -23.97 20.69 -21.30
CA VAL A 25 -23.34 21.53 -20.27
C VAL A 25 -22.93 20.71 -19.05
N TYR A 26 -23.77 19.77 -18.63
CA TYR A 26 -23.43 18.85 -17.53
C TYR A 26 -22.24 17.96 -17.90
N ASN A 27 -22.21 17.38 -19.10
CA ASN A 27 -21.06 16.60 -19.57
C ASN A 27 -19.78 17.44 -19.69
N LEU A 28 -19.85 18.68 -20.21
CA LEU A 28 -18.73 19.62 -20.23
C LEU A 28 -18.25 19.96 -18.82
N GLN A 29 -19.13 20.06 -17.84
CA GLN A 29 -18.76 20.34 -16.46
C GLN A 29 -18.18 19.13 -15.71
N THR A 30 -18.51 17.91 -16.11
CA THR A 30 -18.12 16.68 -15.42
C THR A 30 -16.99 15.91 -16.10
N SER A 31 -16.97 15.84 -17.46
CA SER A 31 -15.95 15.07 -18.20
C SER A 31 -14.72 15.88 -18.60
N ASP A 32 -14.87 17.21 -18.82
CA ASP A 32 -13.77 18.04 -19.29
C ASP A 32 -13.09 18.85 -18.19
N ARG A 33 -13.53 18.71 -16.92
CA ARG A 33 -12.90 19.45 -15.83
C ARG A 33 -11.45 19.01 -15.63
N GLU A 34 -11.16 17.71 -15.78
CA GLU A 34 -9.82 17.14 -15.66
C GLU A 34 -8.96 17.44 -16.90
N ALA A 35 -9.50 17.19 -18.09
CA ALA A 35 -8.81 17.54 -19.34
C ALA A 35 -8.67 19.04 -19.54
N SER A 36 -9.66 19.85 -19.10
CA SER A 36 -9.61 21.31 -19.17
C SER A 36 -8.65 21.91 -18.15
N LEU A 37 -8.50 21.35 -16.93
CA LEU A 37 -7.49 21.79 -15.98
C LEU A 37 -6.06 21.52 -16.48
N VAL A 38 -5.85 20.37 -17.13
CA VAL A 38 -4.56 20.04 -17.76
C VAL A 38 -4.35 20.88 -19.04
N SER A 39 -5.37 21.11 -19.84
CA SER A 39 -5.25 21.90 -21.09
C SER A 39 -5.27 23.42 -20.86
N VAL A 40 -5.98 23.94 -19.85
CA VAL A 40 -5.94 25.34 -19.47
C VAL A 40 -4.61 25.70 -18.82
N LYS A 41 -3.99 24.77 -18.05
CA LYS A 41 -2.59 24.94 -17.62
C LYS A 41 -1.62 24.97 -18.80
N LYS A 42 -1.92 24.33 -19.92
CA LYS A 42 -1.08 24.33 -21.12
C LYS A 42 -1.30 25.55 -22.06
N GLN A 43 -2.35 26.36 -21.86
CA GLN A 43 -2.71 27.47 -22.77
C GLN A 43 -2.55 28.89 -22.23
N THR A 44 -2.20 29.09 -20.95
CA THR A 44 -2.28 30.44 -20.38
C THR A 44 -1.05 30.88 -19.61
N LEU A 45 0.06 30.83 -20.01
CA LEU A 45 1.35 31.29 -19.51
C LEU A 45 2.28 30.08 -19.35
N ASP A 46 3.45 30.23 -19.85
CA ASP A 46 4.51 29.25 -19.69
C ASP A 46 4.97 29.28 -18.21
N THR A 47 4.39 28.37 -17.43
CA THR A 47 4.68 28.27 -15.99
C THR A 47 5.45 26.98 -15.73
N PHE A 48 6.57 27.10 -15.06
CA PHE A 48 7.34 25.99 -14.55
C PHE A 48 7.14 25.87 -13.02
N TYR A 49 7.06 24.66 -12.52
CA TYR A 49 6.83 24.41 -11.11
C TYR A 49 8.04 23.74 -10.48
N ILE A 50 8.56 24.34 -9.39
CA ILE A 50 9.55 23.70 -8.52
C ILE A 50 8.82 23.16 -7.29
N PRO A 51 8.99 21.87 -6.94
CA PRO A 51 8.44 21.32 -5.71
C PRO A 51 8.81 22.15 -4.50
N SER A 52 7.92 22.27 -3.52
CA SER A 52 8.30 22.77 -2.20
C SER A 52 8.94 21.65 -1.36
N PRO A 53 9.74 22.01 -0.34
CA PRO A 53 10.18 21.02 0.65
C PRO A 53 8.98 20.30 1.24
N ARG A 54 8.98 18.97 1.15
CA ARG A 54 7.95 18.16 1.78
C ARG A 54 8.12 18.19 3.29
N GLY A 55 7.02 18.09 4.03
CA GLY A 55 7.04 17.95 5.47
C GLY A 55 7.94 16.78 5.92
N GLU A 56 8.60 16.92 7.03
CA GLU A 56 9.46 15.87 7.60
C GLU A 56 8.63 14.80 8.31
N ILE A 57 9.15 13.59 8.44
CA ILE A 57 8.49 12.50 9.16
C ILE A 57 9.35 12.12 10.36
N PHE A 58 8.73 12.09 11.54
CA PHE A 58 9.40 11.82 12.82
C PHE A 58 8.85 10.56 13.48
N ASP A 59 9.70 9.89 14.24
CA ASP A 59 9.29 8.83 15.15
C ASP A 59 8.71 9.41 16.47
N ALA A 60 8.25 8.54 17.38
CA ALA A 60 7.69 8.92 18.67
C ALA A 60 8.70 9.63 19.60
N ASN A 61 9.99 9.51 19.33
CA ASN A 61 11.09 10.11 20.10
C ASN A 61 11.67 11.36 19.42
N ASN A 62 11.00 11.91 18.41
CA ASN A 62 11.44 13.01 17.55
C ASN A 62 12.73 12.73 16.75
N ASN A 63 13.07 11.48 16.50
CA ASN A 63 14.10 11.17 15.53
C ASN A 63 13.52 11.35 14.12
N LYS A 64 14.26 12.03 13.24
CA LYS A 64 13.86 12.19 11.85
C LYS A 64 13.95 10.86 11.12
N LEU A 65 12.84 10.36 10.61
CA LEU A 65 12.78 9.20 9.73
C LEU A 65 13.05 9.62 8.29
N VAL A 66 12.45 10.76 7.90
CA VAL A 66 12.56 11.32 6.56
C VAL A 66 12.74 12.82 6.68
N SER A 67 13.75 13.35 6.01
CA SER A 67 14.06 14.79 5.98
C SER A 67 13.92 15.38 4.56
N SER A 68 13.79 16.70 4.50
CA SER A 68 13.82 17.47 3.26
C SER A 68 14.82 18.60 3.41
N SER A 69 15.75 18.71 2.47
CA SER A 69 16.69 19.83 2.37
C SER A 69 16.48 20.59 1.05
N LEU A 70 16.79 21.87 1.05
CA LEU A 70 16.89 22.66 -0.18
C LEU A 70 18.34 22.67 -0.63
N GLU A 71 18.59 22.21 -1.83
CA GLU A 71 19.93 22.11 -2.41
C GLU A 71 19.97 22.81 -3.77
N PRO A 72 21.04 23.55 -4.07
CA PRO A 72 21.15 24.27 -5.32
C PRO A 72 21.33 23.29 -6.49
N HIS A 73 20.44 23.38 -7.47
CA HIS A 73 20.50 22.59 -8.70
C HIS A 73 20.67 23.50 -9.90
N LEU A 74 21.40 22.99 -10.88
CA LEU A 74 21.56 23.62 -12.19
C LEU A 74 20.40 23.22 -13.09
N PHE A 75 19.79 24.20 -13.72
CA PHE A 75 18.74 24.01 -14.72
C PHE A 75 19.17 24.59 -16.05
N LEU A 76 18.72 23.98 -17.14
CA LEU A 76 18.88 24.48 -18.50
C LEU A 76 17.55 25.04 -18.99
N ASN A 77 17.54 26.31 -19.38
CA ASN A 77 16.41 26.96 -20.02
C ASN A 77 16.44 26.67 -21.52
N LEU A 78 15.64 25.69 -21.96
CA LEU A 78 15.64 25.23 -23.35
C LEU A 78 15.15 26.30 -24.35
N ARG A 79 14.43 27.34 -23.90
CA ARG A 79 14.06 28.46 -24.78
C ARG A 79 15.23 29.30 -25.24
N LYS A 80 16.28 29.38 -24.43
CA LYS A 80 17.51 30.07 -24.76
C LYS A 80 18.44 29.23 -25.64
N ILE A 81 18.09 27.98 -25.92
CA ILE A 81 18.84 27.09 -26.78
C ILE A 81 18.34 27.15 -28.22
N ASN A 82 19.26 27.25 -29.15
CA ASN A 82 19.00 27.24 -30.58
C ASN A 82 20.11 26.45 -31.29
N ASP A 83 19.96 26.22 -32.60
CA ASP A 83 20.90 25.41 -33.40
C ASP A 83 22.35 25.95 -33.36
N ASN A 84 22.53 27.24 -33.11
CA ASN A 84 23.88 27.89 -33.10
C ASN A 84 24.61 27.66 -31.77
N ASN A 85 23.90 27.55 -30.64
CA ASN A 85 24.49 27.46 -29.32
C ASN A 85 24.34 26.11 -28.66
N ARG A 86 23.47 25.22 -29.14
CA ARG A 86 23.20 23.90 -28.59
C ARG A 86 24.49 23.11 -28.32
N SER A 87 25.33 22.95 -29.33
CA SER A 87 26.60 22.19 -29.19
C SER A 87 27.55 22.76 -28.14
N GLN A 88 27.50 24.06 -27.86
CA GLN A 88 28.28 24.67 -26.80
C GLN A 88 27.84 24.19 -25.43
N TYR A 89 26.51 24.15 -25.18
CA TYR A 89 25.95 23.71 -23.91
C TYR A 89 26.10 22.19 -23.72
N GLU A 90 25.91 21.39 -24.76
CA GLU A 90 26.17 19.94 -24.75
C GLU A 90 27.62 19.63 -24.34
N GLN A 91 28.58 20.24 -24.99
CA GLN A 91 29.98 20.09 -24.66
C GLN A 91 30.33 20.57 -23.26
N TYR A 92 29.72 21.68 -22.83
CA TYR A 92 29.93 22.19 -21.49
C TYR A 92 29.43 21.22 -20.43
N ILE A 93 28.22 20.65 -20.59
CA ILE A 93 27.62 19.67 -19.69
C ILE A 93 28.47 18.40 -19.67
N GLN A 94 28.83 17.87 -20.83
CA GLN A 94 29.64 16.66 -20.95
C GLN A 94 31.03 16.80 -20.32
N TYR A 95 31.65 17.96 -20.43
CA TYR A 95 32.98 18.23 -19.87
C TYR A 95 32.97 18.42 -18.35
N ASN A 96 31.97 19.12 -17.81
CA ASN A 96 31.94 19.49 -16.40
C ASN A 96 31.16 18.49 -15.52
N PHE A 97 30.31 17.67 -16.10
CA PHE A 97 29.44 16.71 -15.39
C PHE A 97 29.64 15.32 -16.01
N VAL A 98 30.83 14.78 -15.85
CA VAL A 98 31.30 13.53 -16.50
C VAL A 98 30.45 12.31 -16.13
N ASP A 99 29.76 12.35 -14.99
CA ASP A 99 28.90 11.28 -14.53
C ASP A 99 27.55 11.21 -15.29
N LEU A 100 27.22 12.25 -16.07
CA LEU A 100 26.04 12.24 -16.95
C LEU A 100 26.39 11.52 -18.25
N GLY A 101 25.73 10.42 -18.52
CA GLY A 101 25.87 9.66 -19.78
C GLY A 101 25.41 10.47 -21.01
N GLU A 102 25.92 10.14 -22.18
CA GLU A 102 25.50 10.77 -23.44
C GLU A 102 23.97 10.66 -23.66
N ASP A 103 23.38 9.51 -23.34
CA ASP A 103 21.94 9.27 -23.45
C ASP A 103 21.13 10.28 -22.60
N VAL A 104 21.59 10.59 -21.38
CA VAL A 104 20.94 11.56 -20.48
C VAL A 104 21.06 12.98 -21.02
N ILE A 105 22.21 13.33 -21.62
CA ILE A 105 22.41 14.63 -22.24
C ILE A 105 21.47 14.82 -23.43
N ASP A 106 21.31 13.80 -24.27
CA ASP A 106 20.38 13.85 -25.39
C ASP A 106 18.92 14.02 -24.89
N GLU A 107 18.53 13.30 -23.84
CA GLU A 107 17.22 13.40 -23.23
C GLU A 107 16.93 14.80 -22.66
N ILE A 108 17.94 15.46 -22.05
CA ILE A 108 17.85 16.83 -21.55
C ILE A 108 17.49 17.80 -22.71
N PHE A 109 18.14 17.67 -23.85
CA PHE A 109 17.92 18.59 -24.98
C PHE A 109 16.71 18.25 -25.85
N GLU A 110 16.15 17.06 -25.70
CA GLU A 110 14.91 16.63 -26.37
C GLU A 110 13.65 16.82 -25.52
N SER A 111 13.82 17.29 -24.26
CA SER A 111 12.70 17.52 -23.34
C SER A 111 11.73 18.57 -23.88
N GLU A 112 10.43 18.38 -23.64
CA GLU A 112 9.39 19.38 -23.89
C GLU A 112 9.27 20.42 -22.79
N ASP A 113 9.99 20.25 -21.68
CA ASP A 113 9.95 21.16 -20.53
C ASP A 113 10.72 22.47 -20.82
N LEU A 114 10.25 23.56 -20.22
CA LEU A 114 10.89 24.87 -20.37
C LEU A 114 12.25 24.97 -19.66
N LEU A 115 12.29 24.37 -18.47
CA LEU A 115 13.48 24.26 -17.63
C LEU A 115 13.73 22.78 -17.34
N VAL A 116 14.91 22.30 -17.65
CA VAL A 116 15.31 20.91 -17.37
C VAL A 116 16.34 20.91 -16.27
N ARG A 117 16.09 20.15 -15.21
CA ARG A 117 17.04 19.95 -14.10
C ARG A 117 18.21 19.09 -14.61
N ILE A 118 19.43 19.56 -14.44
CA ILE A 118 20.64 18.87 -14.90
C ILE A 118 21.28 18.12 -13.75
N VAL A 119 21.74 18.83 -12.72
CA VAL A 119 22.56 18.24 -11.64
C VAL A 119 22.50 19.07 -10.37
N ASN A 120 22.67 18.41 -9.23
CA ASN A 120 22.93 19.05 -7.95
C ASN A 120 24.34 19.68 -7.96
N ILE A 121 24.42 20.94 -7.55
CA ILE A 121 25.68 21.71 -7.54
C ILE A 121 26.07 22.14 -6.12
N GLN A 122 25.59 21.42 -5.09
CA GLN A 122 25.88 21.76 -3.69
C GLN A 122 27.39 21.79 -3.40
N ASP A 123 28.14 20.85 -3.94
CA ASP A 123 29.58 20.72 -3.71
C ASP A 123 30.44 21.63 -4.62
N ILE A 124 29.82 22.34 -5.57
CA ILE A 124 30.50 23.28 -6.44
C ILE A 124 30.77 24.57 -5.68
N ASN A 125 32.01 25.09 -5.71
CA ASN A 125 32.37 26.29 -5.04
C ASN A 125 31.70 27.53 -5.67
N PHE A 126 31.60 28.64 -4.91
CA PHE A 126 30.89 29.84 -5.30
C PHE A 126 31.38 30.45 -6.63
N ASP A 127 32.71 30.48 -6.85
CA ASP A 127 33.30 31.07 -8.07
C ASP A 127 32.89 30.26 -9.32
N ASN A 128 32.87 28.92 -9.21
CA ASN A 128 32.42 28.04 -10.28
C ASN A 128 30.90 28.18 -10.54
N ARG A 129 30.09 28.32 -9.50
CA ARG A 129 28.65 28.63 -9.67
C ARG A 129 28.39 29.92 -10.40
N GLN A 130 29.18 30.95 -10.09
CA GLN A 130 29.07 32.24 -10.76
C GLN A 130 29.48 32.16 -12.24
N SER A 131 30.46 31.33 -12.58
CA SER A 131 30.83 31.09 -13.98
C SER A 131 29.75 30.30 -14.75
N LEU A 132 29.01 29.40 -14.10
CA LEU A 132 27.86 28.70 -14.69
C LEU A 132 26.78 29.69 -15.11
N VAL A 133 26.39 30.58 -14.20
CA VAL A 133 25.34 31.60 -14.47
C VAL A 133 25.73 32.63 -15.51
N SER A 134 27.04 32.75 -15.83
CA SER A 134 27.49 33.58 -16.95
C SER A 134 27.07 33.07 -18.34
N LEU A 135 26.62 31.80 -18.43
CA LEU A 135 26.02 31.21 -19.61
C LEU A 135 24.50 31.42 -19.54
N GLU A 136 23.96 32.23 -20.45
CA GLU A 136 22.59 32.77 -20.39
C GLU A 136 21.46 31.75 -20.26
N ALA A 137 21.68 30.47 -20.71
CA ALA A 137 20.68 29.44 -20.62
C ALA A 137 20.74 28.66 -19.30
N PHE A 138 21.75 28.84 -18.46
CA PHE A 138 21.82 28.19 -17.15
C PHE A 138 21.17 29.06 -16.08
N GLU A 139 20.30 28.42 -15.30
CA GLU A 139 19.63 28.99 -14.14
C GLU A 139 19.96 28.11 -12.91
N ILE A 140 20.03 28.75 -11.73
CA ILE A 140 20.24 28.01 -10.46
C ILE A 140 19.04 28.24 -9.57
N PHE A 141 18.40 27.16 -9.16
CA PHE A 141 17.30 27.18 -8.21
C PHE A 141 17.57 26.19 -7.08
N ASP A 142 17.11 26.55 -5.88
CA ASP A 142 17.05 25.61 -4.78
C ASP A 142 15.95 24.57 -5.07
N PHE A 143 16.32 23.31 -5.09
CA PHE A 143 15.43 22.18 -5.34
C PHE A 143 15.34 21.30 -4.10
N PRO A 144 14.15 20.83 -3.69
CA PRO A 144 14.01 19.98 -2.51
C PRO A 144 14.57 18.58 -2.78
N VAL A 145 15.45 18.15 -1.90
CA VAL A 145 15.99 16.78 -1.89
C VAL A 145 15.41 16.03 -0.71
N ARG A 146 14.81 14.89 -0.98
CA ARG A 146 14.24 13.99 0.03
C ARG A 146 15.28 12.99 0.48
N LYS A 147 15.39 12.76 1.80
CA LYS A 147 16.33 11.80 2.36
C LYS A 147 15.66 10.91 3.39
N TYR A 148 15.79 9.61 3.23
CA TYR A 148 15.33 8.58 4.15
C TYR A 148 16.50 8.16 5.03
N GLU A 149 16.48 8.61 6.31
CA GLU A 149 17.65 8.59 7.19
C GLU A 149 18.11 7.17 7.57
N TYR A 150 17.20 6.21 7.56
CA TYR A 150 17.45 4.83 7.99
C TYR A 150 17.49 3.82 6.83
N ASN A 151 17.69 4.30 5.59
CA ASN A 151 17.74 3.47 4.38
C ASN A 151 16.53 2.53 4.27
N ASN A 152 16.74 1.22 4.34
CA ASN A 152 15.69 0.21 4.22
C ASN A 152 14.87 -0.01 5.51
N ILE A 153 15.36 0.44 6.67
CA ILE A 153 14.59 0.34 7.92
C ILE A 153 13.33 1.22 7.83
N ALA A 154 12.18 0.63 8.12
CA ALA A 154 10.86 1.25 8.03
C ALA A 154 10.41 1.66 6.61
N SER A 155 11.05 1.17 5.55
CA SER A 155 10.74 1.53 4.16
C SER A 155 9.25 1.39 3.79
N HIS A 156 8.59 0.33 4.25
CA HIS A 156 7.17 0.09 3.99
C HIS A 156 6.24 1.04 4.77
N ILE A 157 6.74 1.62 5.88
CA ILE A 157 6.00 2.61 6.67
C ILE A 157 6.15 3.98 6.03
N VAL A 158 7.40 4.46 5.86
CA VAL A 158 7.63 5.78 5.29
C VAL A 158 7.21 5.84 3.82
N GLY A 159 7.44 4.78 3.04
CA GLY A 159 7.16 4.74 1.62
C GLY A 159 8.27 5.33 0.77
N TYR A 160 7.96 5.68 -0.48
CA TYR A 160 8.88 6.31 -1.42
C TYR A 160 8.15 7.26 -2.36
N LEU A 161 8.90 8.15 -3.00
CA LEU A 161 8.42 9.11 -3.99
C LEU A 161 8.67 8.58 -5.41
N GLY A 162 7.84 9.03 -6.34
CA GLY A 162 8.00 8.71 -7.76
C GLY A 162 7.21 9.67 -8.65
N GLU A 163 7.35 9.52 -9.95
CA GLU A 163 6.61 10.31 -10.93
C GLU A 163 5.10 10.06 -10.83
N PRO A 164 4.27 11.12 -10.93
CA PRO A 164 2.83 10.97 -10.86
C PRO A 164 2.26 10.22 -12.06
N SER A 165 1.39 9.25 -11.80
CA SER A 165 0.57 8.57 -12.80
C SER A 165 -0.77 9.28 -13.02
N LEU A 166 -1.53 8.85 -14.03
CA LEU A 166 -2.89 9.34 -14.24
C LEU A 166 -3.85 9.01 -13.07
N GLU A 167 -3.55 7.97 -12.31
CA GLU A 167 -4.32 7.58 -11.13
C GLU A 167 -3.99 8.52 -9.96
N ASP A 168 -2.71 8.80 -9.73
CA ASP A 168 -2.28 9.75 -8.70
C ASP A 168 -2.91 11.13 -8.94
N ALA A 169 -3.04 11.54 -10.21
CA ALA A 169 -3.71 12.77 -10.60
C ALA A 169 -5.19 12.85 -10.21
N LYS A 170 -5.86 11.71 -10.08
CA LYS A 170 -7.26 11.64 -9.61
C LYS A 170 -7.34 11.65 -8.08
N ASP A 171 -6.43 10.92 -7.45
CA ASP A 171 -6.40 10.77 -6.00
C ASP A 171 -5.98 12.09 -5.31
N PHE A 172 -5.06 12.84 -5.92
CA PHE A 172 -4.46 14.06 -5.35
C PHE A 172 -4.56 15.28 -6.29
N PRO A 173 -5.77 15.75 -6.62
CA PRO A 173 -5.94 16.80 -7.62
C PRO A 173 -5.42 18.18 -7.20
N LEU A 174 -5.19 18.43 -5.91
CA LEU A 174 -4.74 19.72 -5.37
C LEU A 174 -3.24 19.74 -5.06
N SER A 175 -2.67 18.61 -4.66
CA SER A 175 -1.26 18.48 -4.28
C SER A 175 -0.36 18.03 -5.42
N ILE A 176 -0.91 17.84 -6.63
CA ILE A 176 -0.08 17.41 -7.76
C ILE A 176 1.02 18.42 -8.00
N ASN A 177 2.14 18.07 -7.46
CA ASN A 177 3.41 18.49 -7.97
C ASN A 177 3.63 17.77 -9.31
N PRO A 178 3.86 18.47 -10.42
CA PRO A 178 3.99 17.84 -11.73
C PRO A 178 5.08 16.77 -11.80
N ASN A 179 6.01 16.73 -10.84
CA ASN A 179 7.20 15.91 -10.96
C ASN A 179 7.34 14.83 -9.88
N ILE A 180 6.58 14.87 -8.76
CA ILE A 180 6.83 13.94 -7.66
C ILE A 180 5.60 13.74 -6.76
N VAL A 181 5.28 12.49 -6.43
CA VAL A 181 4.15 12.11 -5.56
C VAL A 181 4.52 10.90 -4.69
N GLY A 182 3.90 10.79 -3.53
CA GLY A 182 4.02 9.60 -2.70
C GLY A 182 3.39 8.36 -3.35
N LYS A 183 4.17 7.29 -3.48
CA LYS A 183 3.74 6.04 -4.12
C LYS A 183 3.29 4.98 -3.14
N SER A 184 3.78 5.02 -1.92
CA SER A 184 3.45 4.05 -0.86
C SER A 184 3.66 4.66 0.52
N GLY A 185 3.27 3.92 1.57
CA GLY A 185 3.50 4.30 2.95
C GLY A 185 2.89 5.65 3.34
N LEU A 186 3.49 6.30 4.33
CA LEU A 186 3.08 7.61 4.81
C LEU A 186 3.24 8.71 3.75
N GLU A 187 4.25 8.59 2.87
CA GLU A 187 4.41 9.52 1.75
C GLU A 187 3.17 9.60 0.88
N ARG A 188 2.48 8.46 0.64
CA ARG A 188 1.24 8.43 -0.13
C ARG A 188 0.02 8.78 0.73
N TYR A 189 -0.06 8.21 1.94
CA TYR A 189 -1.26 8.38 2.77
C TYR A 189 -1.48 9.84 3.17
N TYR A 190 -0.37 10.55 3.46
CA TYR A 190 -0.38 11.96 3.84
C TYR A 190 0.13 12.89 2.73
N GLU A 191 -0.04 12.53 1.44
CA GLU A 191 0.43 13.32 0.31
C GLU A 191 -0.04 14.77 0.39
N ASP A 192 -1.33 15.02 0.65
CA ASP A 192 -1.92 16.36 0.72
C ASP A 192 -1.34 17.22 1.85
N ASP A 193 -0.87 16.61 2.94
CA ASP A 193 -0.21 17.33 4.03
C ASP A 193 1.30 17.47 3.79
N LEU A 194 1.95 16.41 3.29
CA LEU A 194 3.40 16.38 3.11
C LEU A 194 3.89 17.19 1.90
N ALA A 195 3.14 17.25 0.80
CA ALA A 195 3.64 17.83 -0.47
C ALA A 195 3.85 19.35 -0.42
N GLY A 196 3.01 20.08 0.32
CA GLY A 196 3.00 21.54 0.28
C GLY A 196 2.49 22.11 -1.05
N LEU A 197 2.70 23.39 -1.29
CA LEU A 197 2.36 24.04 -2.56
C LEU A 197 3.66 24.38 -3.32
N PRO A 198 3.76 24.04 -4.62
CA PRO A 198 4.98 24.28 -5.39
C PRO A 198 5.24 25.77 -5.60
N THR A 199 6.51 26.12 -5.83
CA THR A 199 6.91 27.43 -6.34
C THR A 199 6.60 27.49 -7.83
N GLU A 200 5.91 28.57 -8.27
CA GLU A 200 5.57 28.82 -9.65
C GLU A 200 6.55 29.82 -10.28
N ILE A 201 7.20 29.44 -11.36
CA ILE A 201 8.06 30.32 -12.16
C ILE A 201 7.30 30.61 -13.45
N ILE A 202 6.91 31.88 -13.60
CA ILE A 202 6.12 32.36 -14.73
C ILE A 202 7.06 33.03 -15.73
N PHE A 203 7.06 32.54 -16.96
CA PHE A 203 7.82 33.09 -18.06
C PHE A 203 6.98 34.05 -18.89
N LYS A 204 7.63 35.11 -19.36
CA LYS A 204 7.13 35.97 -20.41
C LYS A 204 8.23 36.11 -21.46
N ASP A 205 7.90 35.68 -22.67
CA ASP A 205 8.89 35.47 -23.72
C ASP A 205 9.94 34.43 -23.24
N ASP A 206 11.24 34.73 -23.23
CA ASP A 206 12.28 33.79 -22.77
C ASP A 206 12.84 34.11 -21.37
N GLU A 207 12.24 35.11 -20.69
CA GLU A 207 12.72 35.60 -19.40
C GLU A 207 11.73 35.31 -18.27
N ILE A 208 12.26 35.13 -17.06
CA ILE A 208 11.43 34.97 -15.85
C ILE A 208 10.73 36.30 -15.54
N ALA A 209 9.41 36.29 -15.66
CA ALA A 209 8.57 37.46 -15.39
C ALA A 209 8.16 37.55 -13.92
N GLN A 210 7.90 36.42 -13.27
CA GLN A 210 7.45 36.35 -11.89
C GLN A 210 7.82 35.02 -11.25
N ILE A 211 8.14 35.08 -9.96
CA ILE A 211 8.27 33.88 -9.11
C ILE A 211 7.25 33.99 -7.98
N ILE A 212 6.37 33.00 -7.84
CA ILE A 212 5.43 32.89 -6.72
C ILE A 212 5.96 31.79 -5.84
N MET A 213 6.43 32.14 -4.64
CA MET A 213 7.01 31.18 -3.71
C MET A 213 5.94 30.21 -3.21
N GLY A 214 6.27 28.93 -3.23
CA GLY A 214 5.47 27.87 -2.66
C GLY A 214 5.49 27.86 -1.13
N THR A 215 4.74 26.94 -0.55
CA THR A 215 4.74 26.73 0.90
C THR A 215 5.17 25.30 1.21
N PRO A 216 6.05 25.09 2.21
CA PRO A 216 6.47 23.74 2.59
C PRO A 216 5.30 22.90 3.09
N GLY A 217 5.44 21.59 2.98
CA GLY A 217 4.50 20.64 3.56
C GLY A 217 4.53 20.62 5.09
N LYS A 218 3.56 19.93 5.68
CA LYS A 218 3.43 19.78 7.13
C LYS A 218 4.19 18.56 7.60
N ASP A 219 4.82 18.65 8.75
CA ASP A 219 5.51 17.55 9.40
C ASP A 219 4.54 16.52 9.97
N ILE A 220 4.92 15.24 9.90
CA ILE A 220 4.16 14.11 10.43
C ILE A 220 4.92 13.50 11.60
N PHE A 221 4.22 13.30 12.71
CA PHE A 221 4.75 12.63 13.91
C PHE A 221 4.06 11.28 14.07
N THR A 222 4.84 10.21 14.11
CA THR A 222 4.34 8.83 14.19
C THR A 222 4.48 8.26 15.60
N SER A 223 3.77 7.17 15.87
CA SER A 223 3.94 6.34 17.08
C SER A 223 5.13 5.37 16.99
N LEU A 224 5.82 5.31 15.86
CA LEU A 224 6.93 4.39 15.62
C LEU A 224 8.10 4.68 16.54
N ASP A 225 8.74 3.64 17.09
CA ASP A 225 10.05 3.72 17.73
C ASP A 225 11.10 3.12 16.79
N ILE A 226 11.97 3.97 16.23
CA ILE A 226 12.95 3.53 15.24
C ILE A 226 13.98 2.56 15.78
N ASN A 227 14.31 2.63 17.08
CA ASN A 227 15.22 1.69 17.69
C ASN A 227 14.57 0.30 17.81
N LEU A 228 13.30 0.25 18.24
CA LEU A 228 12.55 -1.00 18.29
C LEU A 228 12.31 -1.56 16.87
N GLN A 229 12.02 -0.69 15.90
CA GLN A 229 11.89 -1.06 14.49
C GLN A 229 13.17 -1.73 13.96
N THR A 230 14.34 -1.19 14.29
CA THR A 230 15.65 -1.74 13.90
C THR A 230 15.86 -3.12 14.54
N ILE A 231 15.65 -3.24 15.85
CA ILE A 231 15.79 -4.51 16.59
C ILE A 231 14.84 -5.57 16.02
N ALA A 232 13.59 -5.19 15.74
CA ALA A 232 12.61 -6.11 15.19
C ALA A 232 12.98 -6.57 13.77
N THR A 233 13.51 -5.67 12.92
CA THR A 233 14.00 -6.01 11.58
C THR A 233 15.15 -7.00 11.63
N GLU A 234 16.17 -6.73 12.45
CA GLU A 234 17.32 -7.62 12.64
C GLU A 234 16.89 -8.99 13.21
N SER A 235 15.96 -8.99 14.16
CA SER A 235 15.43 -10.23 14.76
C SER A 235 14.68 -11.08 13.74
N LEU A 236 13.90 -10.44 12.82
CA LEU A 236 13.20 -11.15 11.77
C LEU A 236 14.18 -11.75 10.74
N LEU A 237 15.21 -11.00 10.36
CA LEU A 237 16.27 -11.49 9.47
C LEU A 237 16.96 -12.72 10.07
N GLN A 238 17.37 -12.65 11.34
CA GLN A 238 17.98 -13.78 12.05
C GLN A 238 17.03 -14.97 12.15
N GLY A 239 15.73 -14.72 12.41
CA GLY A 239 14.70 -15.77 12.45
C GLY A 239 14.54 -16.50 11.11
N ILE A 240 14.58 -15.75 10.00
CA ILE A 240 14.53 -16.31 8.65
C ILE A 240 15.77 -17.15 8.36
N GLU A 241 16.97 -16.68 8.72
CA GLU A 241 18.21 -17.43 8.56
C GLU A 241 18.17 -18.74 9.34
N LEU A 242 17.84 -18.70 10.64
CA LEU A 242 17.71 -19.87 11.50
C LEU A 242 16.68 -20.88 10.99
N ALA A 243 15.56 -20.39 10.45
CA ALA A 243 14.55 -21.27 9.85
C ALA A 243 15.10 -21.97 8.59
N ASN A 244 15.84 -21.25 7.76
CA ASN A 244 16.45 -21.79 6.55
C ASN A 244 17.60 -22.76 6.82
N GLU A 245 18.31 -22.59 7.92
CA GLU A 245 19.37 -23.52 8.38
C GLU A 245 18.78 -24.80 8.96
N LYS A 246 17.73 -24.67 9.80
CA LYS A 246 17.14 -25.78 10.55
C LYS A 246 16.26 -26.68 9.67
N TYR A 247 15.54 -26.10 8.74
CA TYR A 247 14.62 -26.80 7.86
C TYR A 247 15.21 -26.88 6.45
N GLU A 248 15.69 -28.05 6.04
CA GLU A 248 16.13 -28.34 4.66
C GLU A 248 14.94 -28.34 3.69
N THR A 249 14.23 -27.22 3.60
CA THR A 249 13.11 -27.09 2.66
C THR A 249 13.61 -26.81 1.25
N LYS A 250 12.96 -27.37 0.23
CA LYS A 250 13.24 -27.06 -1.16
C LYS A 250 13.10 -25.58 -1.49
N ASN A 251 12.24 -24.88 -0.76
CA ASN A 251 11.98 -23.44 -0.88
C ASN A 251 12.44 -22.77 0.40
N LYS A 252 13.43 -21.89 0.30
CA LYS A 252 13.89 -21.07 1.42
C LYS A 252 12.82 -20.04 1.80
N VAL A 253 12.65 -19.81 3.10
CA VAL A 253 11.86 -18.69 3.62
C VAL A 253 12.57 -17.37 3.27
N GLN A 254 11.85 -16.46 2.64
CA GLN A 254 12.37 -15.16 2.25
C GLN A 254 11.50 -14.00 2.74
N LYS A 255 10.30 -14.29 3.23
CA LYS A 255 9.27 -13.34 3.58
C LYS A 255 8.92 -13.46 5.05
N GLY A 256 8.64 -12.32 5.66
CA GLY A 256 8.22 -12.29 7.04
C GLY A 256 7.67 -10.93 7.44
N ALA A 257 6.93 -10.91 8.56
CA ALA A 257 6.36 -9.69 9.12
C ALA A 257 6.42 -9.73 10.65
N ILE A 258 6.62 -8.55 11.26
CA ILE A 258 6.45 -8.33 12.69
C ILE A 258 5.60 -7.08 12.88
N VAL A 259 4.64 -7.15 13.81
CA VAL A 259 3.86 -5.99 14.28
C VAL A 259 3.97 -5.93 15.80
N VAL A 260 4.32 -4.77 16.32
CA VAL A 260 4.36 -4.50 17.76
C VAL A 260 3.40 -3.36 18.08
N LEU A 261 2.44 -3.64 18.95
CA LEU A 261 1.40 -2.68 19.38
C LEU A 261 1.54 -2.35 20.87
N ASP A 262 1.28 -1.11 21.23
CA ASP A 262 0.98 -0.78 22.63
C ASP A 262 -0.47 -1.19 22.92
N ILE A 263 -0.66 -2.17 23.78
CA ILE A 263 -2.00 -2.72 24.13
C ILE A 263 -2.91 -1.73 24.87
N ARG A 264 -2.38 -0.60 25.35
CA ARG A 264 -3.14 0.42 26.08
C ARG A 264 -3.71 1.48 25.13
N THR A 265 -2.98 1.81 24.05
CA THR A 265 -3.31 2.88 23.12
C THR A 265 -3.70 2.36 21.74
N ASN A 266 -3.35 1.10 21.43
CA ASN A 266 -3.41 0.46 20.11
C ASN A 266 -2.49 1.10 19.05
N GLU A 267 -1.53 1.91 19.50
CA GLU A 267 -0.53 2.51 18.61
C GLU A 267 0.44 1.46 18.08
N VAL A 268 0.80 1.59 16.81
CA VAL A 268 1.82 0.76 16.17
C VAL A 268 3.19 1.30 16.53
N ILE A 269 3.96 0.54 17.33
CA ILE A 269 5.30 0.92 17.78
C ILE A 269 6.36 0.43 16.80
N SER A 270 6.13 -0.72 16.16
CA SER A 270 6.99 -1.28 15.12
C SER A 270 6.17 -2.09 14.12
N LEU A 271 6.52 -2.00 12.84
CA LEU A 271 5.88 -2.72 11.76
C LEU A 271 6.94 -3.09 10.72
N VAL A 272 7.35 -4.36 10.71
CA VAL A 272 8.41 -4.87 9.86
C VAL A 272 7.84 -5.72 8.74
N SER A 273 8.31 -5.48 7.55
CA SER A 273 8.02 -6.28 6.36
C SER A 273 9.33 -6.66 5.66
N LEU A 274 9.51 -7.92 5.33
CA LEU A 274 10.64 -8.43 4.56
C LEU A 274 10.16 -9.26 3.35
N PRO A 275 10.85 -9.18 2.19
CA PRO A 275 12.02 -8.33 1.93
C PRO A 275 11.66 -6.85 1.88
N ASP A 276 12.64 -6.02 2.20
CA ASP A 276 12.54 -4.56 2.20
C ASP A 276 13.27 -3.94 1.00
N TYR A 277 13.25 -2.61 0.92
CA TYR A 277 13.94 -1.83 -0.11
C TYR A 277 14.47 -0.52 0.48
N ASN A 278 15.45 0.11 -0.19
CA ASN A 278 15.93 1.43 0.20
C ASN A 278 15.16 2.54 -0.56
N PRO A 279 14.33 3.35 0.11
CA PRO A 279 13.58 4.42 -0.54
C PRO A 279 14.47 5.49 -1.21
N ASN A 280 15.71 5.68 -0.73
CA ASN A 280 16.64 6.62 -1.35
C ASN A 280 16.97 6.27 -2.81
N ASN A 281 16.83 5.00 -3.21
CA ASN A 281 17.06 4.60 -4.60
C ASN A 281 16.02 5.16 -5.59
N PHE A 282 14.94 5.77 -5.09
CA PHE A 282 13.86 6.34 -5.91
C PHE A 282 13.93 7.87 -6.02
N VAL A 283 14.76 8.53 -5.21
CA VAL A 283 14.79 10.01 -5.11
C VAL A 283 15.15 10.67 -6.44
N ASP A 284 16.11 10.10 -7.17
CA ASP A 284 16.55 10.58 -8.50
C ASP A 284 16.15 9.61 -9.63
N GLY A 285 15.16 8.74 -9.37
CA GLY A 285 14.73 7.71 -10.28
C GLY A 285 15.43 6.38 -10.05
N ILE A 286 14.78 5.29 -10.45
CA ILE A 286 15.32 3.93 -10.35
C ILE A 286 15.38 3.27 -11.72
N SER A 287 16.43 2.50 -12.00
CA SER A 287 16.51 1.75 -13.25
C SER A 287 15.36 0.73 -13.35
N GLN A 288 14.82 0.52 -14.57
CA GLN A 288 13.80 -0.50 -14.82
C GLN A 288 14.26 -1.90 -14.36
N THR A 289 15.56 -2.18 -14.49
CA THR A 289 16.14 -3.46 -14.08
C THR A 289 16.07 -3.65 -12.57
N ASP A 290 16.41 -2.63 -11.79
CA ASP A 290 16.39 -2.71 -10.33
C ASP A 290 14.96 -2.67 -9.79
N PHE A 291 14.09 -1.87 -10.39
CA PHE A 291 12.65 -1.89 -10.09
C PHE A 291 12.05 -3.30 -10.29
N ASN A 292 12.37 -3.95 -11.41
CA ASN A 292 11.89 -5.30 -11.70
C ASN A 292 12.45 -6.34 -10.70
N LYS A 293 13.70 -6.21 -10.25
CA LYS A 293 14.26 -7.10 -9.20
C LYS A 293 13.47 -6.96 -7.88
N LEU A 294 13.21 -5.74 -7.44
CA LEU A 294 12.42 -5.48 -6.22
C LEU A 294 10.99 -6.02 -6.35
N ASN A 295 10.36 -5.81 -7.50
CA ASN A 295 9.00 -6.30 -7.75
C ASN A 295 8.92 -7.85 -7.73
N ILE A 296 9.86 -8.54 -8.39
CA ILE A 296 9.92 -10.00 -8.42
C ILE A 296 10.18 -10.58 -7.03
N SER A 297 11.01 -9.92 -6.20
CA SER A 297 11.27 -10.35 -4.83
C SER A 297 10.05 -10.18 -3.90
N GLY A 298 9.10 -9.32 -4.27
CA GLY A 298 7.97 -8.93 -3.45
C GLY A 298 8.31 -7.86 -2.41
N ALA A 299 9.40 -7.10 -2.64
CA ALA A 299 9.86 -6.06 -1.73
C ALA A 299 8.88 -4.87 -1.59
N PHE A 300 7.96 -4.68 -2.54
CA PHE A 300 6.94 -3.63 -2.45
C PHE A 300 5.71 -4.01 -1.61
N ILE A 301 5.60 -5.27 -1.21
CA ILE A 301 4.45 -5.75 -0.44
C ILE A 301 4.68 -5.45 1.05
N ASN A 302 3.81 -4.65 1.63
CA ASN A 302 3.77 -4.45 3.08
C ASN A 302 3.05 -5.63 3.74
N TYR A 303 3.79 -6.71 4.00
CA TYR A 303 3.23 -7.97 4.49
C TYR A 303 2.40 -7.84 5.78
N PRO A 304 2.73 -7.00 6.76
CA PRO A 304 1.90 -6.77 7.95
C PRO A 304 0.45 -6.37 7.67
N ILE A 305 0.21 -5.59 6.60
CA ILE A 305 -1.12 -5.05 6.28
C ILE A 305 -1.72 -5.60 4.99
N GLN A 306 -0.91 -6.16 4.08
CA GLN A 306 -1.35 -6.70 2.80
C GLN A 306 -1.28 -8.23 2.73
N GLY A 307 -0.46 -8.85 3.59
CA GLY A 307 -0.30 -10.29 3.63
C GLY A 307 -1.53 -10.98 4.20
N GLN A 308 -2.09 -11.92 3.45
CA GLN A 308 -3.20 -12.76 3.91
C GLN A 308 -2.69 -14.17 4.17
N TYR A 309 -2.62 -14.55 5.44
CA TYR A 309 -2.08 -15.83 5.89
C TYR A 309 -3.13 -16.58 6.69
N PRO A 310 -3.19 -17.93 6.55
CA PRO A 310 -3.92 -18.74 7.50
C PRO A 310 -3.33 -18.54 8.90
N PRO A 311 -4.12 -18.13 9.90
CA PRO A 311 -3.61 -17.83 11.24
C PRO A 311 -3.11 -19.07 11.98
N GLY A 312 -3.49 -20.26 11.55
CA GLY A 312 -3.13 -21.50 12.20
C GLY A 312 -3.69 -21.58 13.63
N SER A 313 -3.01 -22.34 14.48
CA SER A 313 -3.49 -22.66 15.84
C SER A 313 -3.69 -21.46 16.77
N VAL A 314 -3.21 -20.26 16.42
CA VAL A 314 -3.54 -19.04 17.22
C VAL A 314 -5.02 -18.68 17.11
N PHE A 315 -5.68 -19.08 16.03
CA PHE A 315 -7.12 -18.88 15.85
C PHE A 315 -7.98 -19.71 16.85
N LYS A 316 -7.42 -20.76 17.44
CA LYS A 316 -8.11 -21.55 18.49
C LYS A 316 -8.51 -20.73 19.71
N VAL A 317 -7.93 -19.55 19.91
CA VAL A 317 -8.37 -18.60 20.95
C VAL A 317 -9.81 -18.14 20.68
N VAL A 318 -10.17 -17.91 19.42
CA VAL A 318 -11.54 -17.57 19.00
C VAL A 318 -12.49 -18.73 19.31
N ALA A 319 -12.09 -19.93 18.93
CA ALA A 319 -12.86 -21.15 19.18
C ALA A 319 -13.01 -21.46 20.70
N TYR A 320 -11.96 -21.18 21.47
CA TYR A 320 -12.00 -21.29 22.94
C TYR A 320 -13.04 -20.32 23.52
N TRP A 321 -12.99 -19.06 23.09
CA TRP A 321 -13.94 -18.04 23.57
C TRP A 321 -15.38 -18.40 23.20
N LEU A 322 -15.64 -18.80 21.96
CA LEU A 322 -16.94 -19.32 21.53
C LEU A 322 -17.42 -20.47 22.40
N ALA A 323 -16.57 -21.51 22.60
CA ALA A 323 -16.92 -22.70 23.38
C ALA A 323 -17.32 -22.34 24.82
N GLU A 324 -16.62 -21.39 25.42
CA GLU A 324 -16.88 -20.91 26.79
C GLU A 324 -18.19 -20.09 26.88
N GLN A 325 -18.46 -19.20 25.91
CA GLN A 325 -19.64 -18.33 25.95
C GLN A 325 -20.93 -19.08 25.59
N GLU A 326 -20.88 -19.94 24.60
CA GLU A 326 -22.05 -20.67 24.09
C GLU A 326 -22.24 -22.05 24.74
N ASN A 327 -21.33 -22.45 25.62
CA ASN A 327 -21.31 -23.79 26.23
C ASN A 327 -21.28 -24.92 25.17
N ILE A 328 -20.58 -24.71 24.04
CA ILE A 328 -20.39 -25.69 22.99
C ILE A 328 -19.08 -26.45 23.24
N PHE A 329 -19.19 -27.67 23.71
CA PHE A 329 -18.05 -28.58 24.01
C PHE A 329 -18.11 -29.80 23.13
N PRO A 330 -17.03 -30.61 23.06
CA PRO A 330 -17.04 -31.91 22.40
C PRO A 330 -18.23 -32.77 22.78
N GLU A 331 -18.64 -33.68 21.90
CA GLU A 331 -19.81 -34.52 22.11
C GLU A 331 -19.75 -35.27 23.44
N GLY A 332 -20.86 -35.27 24.17
CA GLY A 332 -20.97 -35.88 25.50
C GLY A 332 -20.41 -35.04 26.65
N LEU A 333 -19.81 -33.88 26.38
CA LEU A 333 -19.35 -32.95 27.40
C LEU A 333 -20.35 -31.79 27.61
N SER A 334 -20.43 -31.29 28.84
CA SER A 334 -21.33 -30.19 29.23
C SER A 334 -20.59 -29.05 29.98
N SER A 335 -19.29 -29.17 30.14
CA SER A 335 -18.49 -28.11 30.79
C SER A 335 -17.02 -28.13 30.35
N ARG A 336 -16.38 -27.01 30.45
CA ARG A 336 -14.97 -26.77 30.07
C ARG A 336 -13.95 -27.63 30.81
N ASN A 337 -14.31 -28.16 32.00
CA ASN A 337 -13.40 -28.94 32.84
C ASN A 337 -13.50 -30.45 32.57
N GLN A 338 -14.49 -30.88 31.78
CA GLN A 338 -14.61 -32.26 31.35
C GLN A 338 -13.59 -32.56 30.24
N ARG A 339 -13.16 -33.80 30.17
CA ARG A 339 -12.03 -34.21 29.33
C ARG A 339 -12.41 -35.24 28.30
N ILE A 340 -11.81 -35.09 27.13
CA ILE A 340 -11.73 -36.17 26.15
C ILE A 340 -10.36 -36.82 26.17
N ASN A 341 -10.28 -38.07 25.71
CA ASN A 341 -9.00 -38.72 25.47
C ASN A 341 -8.56 -38.48 24.01
N CYS A 342 -7.68 -37.49 23.80
CA CYS A 342 -7.10 -37.24 22.51
C CYS A 342 -6.09 -38.33 22.12
N LYS A 343 -6.42 -39.11 21.09
CA LYS A 343 -5.60 -40.22 20.58
C LYS A 343 -4.78 -39.86 19.32
N GLY A 344 -4.66 -38.59 18.98
CA GLY A 344 -3.93 -38.13 17.80
C GLY A 344 -4.75 -38.10 16.51
N SER A 345 -6.00 -38.54 16.54
CA SER A 345 -6.90 -38.46 15.39
C SER A 345 -8.37 -38.37 15.81
N LEU A 346 -9.19 -37.77 14.94
CA LEU A 346 -10.65 -37.78 15.02
C LEU A 346 -11.17 -38.54 13.80
N SER A 347 -11.99 -39.57 14.04
CA SER A 347 -12.66 -40.32 12.99
C SER A 347 -14.17 -40.21 13.15
N PHE A 348 -14.88 -39.94 12.07
CA PHE A 348 -16.33 -39.91 12.03
C PHE A 348 -16.85 -40.52 10.72
N GLY A 349 -18.04 -41.10 10.80
CA GLY A 349 -18.70 -41.73 9.67
C GLY A 349 -19.78 -40.86 9.06
N PHE A 350 -20.09 -41.13 7.80
CA PHE A 350 -21.22 -40.55 7.06
C PHE A 350 -22.34 -41.62 6.91
N ASP A 351 -23.54 -41.16 6.57
CA ASP A 351 -24.72 -42.02 6.41
C ASP A 351 -24.57 -43.09 5.30
N ASP A 352 -23.69 -42.82 4.32
CA ASP A 352 -23.34 -43.75 3.24
C ASP A 352 -22.37 -44.85 3.67
N GLY A 353 -21.95 -44.87 4.94
CA GLY A 353 -20.99 -45.81 5.51
C GLY A 353 -19.52 -45.47 5.27
N SER A 354 -19.22 -44.38 4.60
CA SER A 354 -17.84 -43.85 4.48
C SER A 354 -17.36 -43.29 5.80
N GLN A 355 -16.03 -43.28 5.99
CA GLN A 355 -15.39 -42.68 7.17
C GLN A 355 -14.34 -41.69 6.72
N GLN A 356 -14.25 -40.54 7.46
CA GLN A 356 -13.19 -39.60 7.32
C GLN A 356 -12.35 -39.53 8.59
N VAL A 357 -11.02 -39.40 8.42
CA VAL A 357 -10.06 -39.31 9.52
C VAL A 357 -9.26 -38.04 9.40
N TYR A 358 -9.25 -37.24 10.47
CA TYR A 358 -8.42 -36.10 10.63
C TYR A 358 -7.29 -36.42 11.60
N ASN A 359 -6.03 -36.26 11.17
CA ASN A 359 -4.86 -36.56 11.98
C ASN A 359 -4.33 -35.30 12.64
N ASP A 360 -4.13 -35.36 13.96
CA ASP A 360 -3.47 -34.29 14.72
C ASP A 360 -1.98 -34.22 14.34
N TRP A 361 -1.37 -33.08 14.57
CA TRP A 361 0.06 -32.89 14.40
C TRP A 361 0.89 -33.77 15.35
N LYS A 362 0.28 -34.20 16.47
CA LYS A 362 0.86 -35.14 17.44
C LYS A 362 0.19 -36.53 17.26
N GLU A 363 0.86 -37.42 16.56
CA GLU A 363 0.34 -38.73 16.18
C GLU A 363 -0.09 -39.59 17.39
N ASP A 364 0.70 -39.55 18.49
CA ASP A 364 0.37 -40.30 19.73
C ASP A 364 -0.74 -39.64 20.56
N GLY A 365 -1.23 -38.47 20.13
CA GLY A 365 -2.25 -37.70 20.83
C GLY A 365 -1.74 -36.97 22.06
N HIS A 366 -2.68 -36.26 22.71
CA HIS A 366 -2.40 -35.40 23.88
C HIS A 366 -2.89 -36.01 25.20
N GLY A 367 -3.45 -37.22 25.14
CA GLY A 367 -4.05 -37.89 26.31
C GLY A 367 -5.35 -37.20 26.76
N ASN A 368 -5.58 -37.13 28.06
CA ASN A 368 -6.80 -36.55 28.62
C ASN A 368 -6.70 -35.02 28.65
N VAL A 369 -7.44 -34.32 27.78
CA VAL A 369 -7.47 -32.86 27.63
C VAL A 369 -8.87 -32.31 27.89
N ASP A 370 -8.93 -31.21 28.64
CA ASP A 370 -10.07 -30.29 28.77
C ASP A 370 -9.89 -29.06 27.85
N LEU A 371 -10.84 -28.15 27.82
CA LEU A 371 -10.80 -26.97 26.94
C LEU A 371 -9.49 -26.16 27.14
N GLY A 372 -9.08 -25.90 28.39
CA GLY A 372 -7.86 -25.13 28.65
C GLY A 372 -6.58 -25.87 28.30
N SER A 373 -6.49 -27.16 28.62
CA SER A 373 -5.33 -27.98 28.29
C SER A 373 -5.24 -28.28 26.79
N SER A 374 -6.37 -28.34 26.06
CA SER A 374 -6.38 -28.52 24.61
C SER A 374 -5.84 -27.27 23.89
N LEU A 375 -6.18 -26.06 24.37
CA LEU A 375 -5.59 -24.83 23.85
C LEU A 375 -4.08 -24.76 24.13
N LYS A 376 -3.67 -25.01 25.40
CA LYS A 376 -2.25 -25.01 25.82
C LYS A 376 -1.40 -25.97 24.99
N GLN A 377 -1.91 -27.14 24.66
CA GLN A 377 -1.19 -28.18 23.94
C GLN A 377 -1.46 -28.13 22.43
N SER A 378 -2.28 -27.19 21.96
CA SER A 378 -2.69 -27.06 20.55
C SER A 378 -3.32 -28.34 19.98
N CYS A 379 -4.12 -29.06 20.79
CA CYS A 379 -4.82 -30.28 20.34
C CYS A 379 -5.87 -29.96 19.28
N ASN A 380 -5.69 -30.42 18.06
CA ASN A 380 -6.67 -30.22 16.99
C ASN A 380 -7.95 -31.07 17.24
N VAL A 381 -7.80 -32.27 17.74
CA VAL A 381 -8.92 -33.20 17.95
C VAL A 381 -10.04 -32.60 18.80
N TYR A 382 -9.70 -31.89 19.87
CA TYR A 382 -10.68 -31.23 20.74
C TYR A 382 -11.50 -30.17 19.99
N PHE A 383 -10.82 -29.32 19.19
CA PHE A 383 -11.47 -28.26 18.44
C PHE A 383 -12.23 -28.79 17.21
N TRP A 384 -11.73 -29.84 16.55
CA TRP A 384 -12.49 -30.50 15.48
C TRP A 384 -13.80 -31.13 15.98
N ASP A 385 -13.82 -31.67 17.20
CA ASP A 385 -15.03 -32.22 17.78
C ASP A 385 -16.06 -31.09 18.08
N ILE A 386 -15.61 -29.89 18.51
CA ILE A 386 -16.46 -28.73 18.62
C ILE A 386 -17.02 -28.32 17.24
N ALA A 387 -16.17 -28.25 16.19
CA ALA A 387 -16.61 -27.91 14.85
C ALA A 387 -17.62 -28.90 14.30
N LEU A 388 -17.37 -30.18 14.50
CA LEU A 388 -18.28 -31.29 14.10
C LEU A 388 -19.63 -31.19 14.81
N LYS A 389 -19.62 -30.80 16.10
CA LYS A 389 -20.86 -30.56 16.86
C LYS A 389 -21.60 -29.33 16.30
N ILE A 390 -20.93 -28.22 16.02
CA ILE A 390 -21.55 -27.05 15.40
C ILE A 390 -22.18 -27.44 14.07
N TRP A 391 -21.45 -28.16 13.23
CA TRP A 391 -21.95 -28.65 11.93
C TRP A 391 -23.21 -29.47 12.08
N ARG A 392 -23.20 -30.49 12.93
CA ARG A 392 -24.34 -31.41 13.14
C ARG A 392 -25.56 -30.74 13.71
N ASP A 393 -25.37 -29.80 14.64
CA ASP A 393 -26.47 -29.15 15.34
C ASP A 393 -27.09 -28.02 14.53
N TYR A 394 -26.31 -27.36 13.64
CA TYR A 394 -26.67 -26.07 13.03
C TYR A 394 -26.55 -26.02 11.50
N GLU A 395 -26.13 -27.11 10.81
CA GLU A 395 -26.01 -27.14 9.34
C GLU A 395 -27.27 -26.59 8.65
N GLY A 396 -27.06 -25.66 7.70
CA GLY A 396 -28.13 -25.02 6.94
C GLY A 396 -28.95 -24.01 7.71
N THR A 397 -28.60 -23.70 8.95
CA THR A 397 -29.20 -22.61 9.76
C THR A 397 -28.28 -21.40 9.86
N THR A 398 -28.79 -20.27 10.30
CA THR A 398 -27.97 -19.07 10.56
C THR A 398 -26.90 -19.30 11.64
N ALA A 399 -27.14 -20.22 12.57
CA ALA A 399 -26.20 -20.55 13.65
C ALA A 399 -24.99 -21.37 13.18
N GLU A 400 -25.00 -21.91 11.96
CA GLU A 400 -23.84 -22.57 11.36
C GLU A 400 -22.61 -21.64 11.31
N SER A 401 -22.82 -20.33 11.13
CA SER A 401 -21.76 -19.32 11.03
C SER A 401 -21.34 -18.73 12.40
N ILE A 402 -21.69 -19.37 13.50
CA ILE A 402 -21.41 -18.83 14.85
C ILE A 402 -19.91 -18.60 15.10
N LEU A 403 -19.03 -19.49 14.62
CA LEU A 403 -17.58 -19.32 14.73
C LEU A 403 -17.10 -18.10 13.97
N GLN A 404 -17.62 -17.88 12.77
CA GLN A 404 -17.31 -16.74 11.92
C GLN A 404 -17.81 -15.44 12.54
N GLU A 405 -18.99 -15.43 13.18
CA GLU A 405 -19.50 -14.27 13.91
C GLU A 405 -18.58 -13.89 15.07
N TYR A 406 -18.11 -14.86 15.85
CA TYR A 406 -17.14 -14.63 16.91
C TYR A 406 -15.82 -14.06 16.37
N ALA A 407 -15.33 -14.59 15.23
CA ALA A 407 -14.14 -14.04 14.58
C ALA A 407 -14.35 -12.58 14.13
N ARG A 408 -15.48 -12.27 13.47
CA ARG A 408 -15.80 -10.92 13.02
C ARG A 408 -15.96 -9.93 14.20
N ASN A 409 -16.53 -10.38 15.31
CA ASN A 409 -16.65 -9.58 16.52
C ASN A 409 -15.29 -9.23 17.16
N LEU A 410 -14.25 -10.01 16.86
CA LEU A 410 -12.87 -9.73 17.24
C LEU A 410 -12.11 -8.92 16.17
N GLY A 411 -12.77 -8.49 15.09
CA GLY A 411 -12.19 -7.65 14.04
C GLY A 411 -11.60 -8.43 12.86
N PHE A 412 -11.66 -9.77 12.83
CA PHE A 412 -11.25 -10.51 11.65
C PHE A 412 -12.12 -10.17 10.44
N GLY A 413 -11.50 -10.01 9.28
CA GLY A 413 -12.21 -9.70 8.03
C GLY A 413 -12.63 -8.25 7.88
N THR A 414 -12.14 -7.33 8.73
CA THR A 414 -12.42 -5.89 8.67
C THR A 414 -11.12 -5.07 8.64
N ALA A 415 -11.18 -3.87 8.05
CA ALA A 415 -10.07 -2.94 8.08
C ALA A 415 -9.78 -2.49 9.51
N THR A 416 -8.48 -2.34 9.84
CA THR A 416 -8.04 -1.81 11.14
C THR A 416 -8.07 -0.29 11.15
N ASN A 417 -8.20 0.35 9.96
CA ASN A 417 -8.06 1.77 9.71
C ASN A 417 -6.67 2.31 10.09
N ILE A 418 -5.64 1.50 9.89
CA ILE A 418 -4.26 1.99 9.97
C ILE A 418 -4.05 3.07 8.89
N ASP A 419 -3.36 4.12 9.24
CA ASP A 419 -3.04 5.25 8.36
C ASP A 419 -1.92 4.94 7.35
N LEU A 420 -2.08 3.80 6.68
CA LEU A 420 -1.25 3.33 5.57
C LEU A 420 -2.14 2.88 4.40
N PRO A 421 -1.73 3.10 3.15
CA PRO A 421 -2.52 2.72 2.00
C PRO A 421 -2.53 1.20 1.78
N TYR A 422 -3.58 0.72 1.09
CA TYR A 422 -3.68 -0.65 0.58
C TYR A 422 -3.79 -1.75 1.65
N GLU A 423 -4.38 -1.46 2.81
CA GLU A 423 -4.69 -2.46 3.82
C GLU A 423 -5.64 -3.53 3.25
N ALA A 424 -5.31 -4.80 3.46
CA ALA A 424 -6.17 -5.94 3.12
C ALA A 424 -7.02 -6.34 4.34
N ASN A 425 -8.34 -6.38 4.18
CA ASN A 425 -9.27 -6.69 5.27
C ASN A 425 -9.15 -8.13 5.81
N GLY A 426 -8.51 -9.03 5.06
CA GLY A 426 -8.55 -10.44 5.35
C GLY A 426 -9.89 -11.09 4.96
N VAL A 427 -10.00 -12.39 5.20
CA VAL A 427 -11.17 -13.18 4.83
C VAL A 427 -11.56 -14.11 5.97
N VAL A 428 -12.81 -14.04 6.41
CA VAL A 428 -13.43 -15.02 7.31
C VAL A 428 -14.36 -15.89 6.45
N PRO A 429 -13.95 -17.10 6.06
CA PRO A 429 -14.71 -17.92 5.13
C PRO A 429 -15.98 -18.50 5.76
N ASP A 430 -17.07 -18.43 5.00
CA ASP A 430 -18.36 -19.01 5.34
C ASP A 430 -19.09 -19.49 4.08
N ARG A 431 -20.29 -20.06 4.24
CA ARG A 431 -21.11 -20.56 3.14
C ARG A 431 -21.46 -19.47 2.13
N GLU A 432 -21.87 -18.30 2.59
CA GLU A 432 -22.26 -17.18 1.72
C GLU A 432 -21.08 -16.73 0.84
N LEU A 433 -19.89 -16.64 1.40
CA LEU A 433 -18.68 -16.30 0.65
C LEU A 433 -18.37 -17.33 -0.43
N PHE A 434 -18.49 -18.62 -0.11
CA PHE A 434 -18.27 -19.71 -1.08
C PHE A 434 -19.30 -19.67 -2.21
N GLU A 435 -20.56 -19.40 -1.91
CA GLU A 435 -21.62 -19.21 -2.92
C GLU A 435 -21.31 -18.00 -3.83
N ASN A 436 -20.85 -16.88 -3.27
CA ASN A 436 -20.43 -15.70 -4.03
C ASN A 436 -19.19 -16.00 -4.90
N TRP A 437 -18.21 -16.73 -4.38
CA TRP A 437 -17.05 -17.14 -5.18
C TRP A 437 -17.41 -18.16 -6.27
N ALA A 438 -18.35 -19.06 -6.04
CA ALA A 438 -18.81 -19.99 -7.08
C ALA A 438 -19.34 -19.25 -8.32
N ILE A 439 -19.87 -18.04 -8.15
CA ILE A 439 -20.36 -17.19 -9.24
C ILE A 439 -19.22 -16.32 -9.84
N SER A 440 -18.45 -15.66 -9.00
CA SER A 440 -17.48 -14.63 -9.41
C SER A 440 -16.06 -15.16 -9.68
N GLN A 441 -15.67 -16.26 -9.02
CA GLN A 441 -14.33 -16.85 -9.04
C GLN A 441 -14.45 -18.39 -8.88
N PRO A 442 -15.09 -19.09 -9.85
CA PRO A 442 -15.43 -20.51 -9.71
C PRO A 442 -14.21 -21.43 -9.53
N GLU A 443 -13.02 -20.96 -9.95
CA GLU A 443 -11.76 -21.69 -9.78
C GLU A 443 -11.28 -21.74 -8.31
N ARG A 444 -11.82 -20.90 -7.42
CA ARG A 444 -11.46 -20.86 -5.99
C ARG A 444 -12.26 -21.84 -5.12
N VAL A 445 -13.39 -22.31 -5.61
CA VAL A 445 -14.29 -23.15 -4.82
C VAL A 445 -14.57 -24.47 -5.55
N ARG A 446 -14.78 -25.50 -4.76
CA ARG A 446 -15.24 -26.78 -5.30
C ARG A 446 -16.73 -26.71 -5.64
N PRO A 447 -17.21 -27.58 -6.56
CA PRO A 447 -18.63 -27.60 -6.97
C PRO A 447 -19.62 -27.83 -5.83
N GLU A 448 -19.22 -28.55 -4.79
CA GLU A 448 -20.02 -28.85 -3.61
C GLU A 448 -20.18 -27.69 -2.65
N GLY A 449 -19.40 -26.60 -2.84
CA GLY A 449 -19.43 -25.41 -2.01
C GLY A 449 -18.87 -25.63 -0.61
N TRP A 450 -19.48 -24.98 0.38
CA TRP A 450 -19.08 -25.02 1.79
C TRP A 450 -19.53 -26.33 2.44
N LEU A 451 -18.60 -27.03 3.08
CA LEU A 451 -18.82 -28.31 3.75
C LEU A 451 -18.33 -28.30 5.20
N GLY A 452 -18.76 -29.28 6.00
CA GLY A 452 -18.29 -29.43 7.38
C GLY A 452 -16.77 -29.51 7.53
N GLY A 453 -16.06 -30.04 6.52
CA GLY A 453 -14.60 -30.03 6.47
C GLY A 453 -13.98 -28.65 6.45
N ASP A 454 -14.65 -27.66 5.85
CA ASP A 454 -14.18 -26.26 5.84
C ASP A 454 -14.29 -25.64 7.23
N LEU A 455 -15.38 -25.92 7.95
CA LEU A 455 -15.55 -25.49 9.34
C LEU A 455 -14.49 -26.15 10.26
N MET A 456 -14.16 -27.43 10.02
CA MET A 456 -13.12 -28.13 10.77
C MET A 456 -11.72 -27.54 10.49
N ASN A 457 -11.44 -27.10 9.28
CA ASN A 457 -10.20 -26.38 8.96
C ASN A 457 -10.20 -25.00 9.58
N LEU A 458 -11.31 -24.25 9.43
CA LEU A 458 -11.44 -22.90 9.98
C LEU A 458 -11.19 -22.85 11.49
N ILE A 459 -11.76 -23.80 12.26
CA ILE A 459 -11.67 -23.76 13.73
C ILE A 459 -10.23 -23.89 14.24
N ILE A 460 -9.34 -24.46 13.44
CA ILE A 460 -7.90 -24.57 13.73
C ILE A 460 -7.06 -23.53 12.96
N GLY A 461 -7.73 -22.61 12.24
CA GLY A 461 -7.10 -21.49 11.53
C GLY A 461 -6.48 -21.84 10.17
N GLN A 462 -6.98 -22.86 9.50
CA GLN A 462 -6.52 -23.31 8.18
C GLN A 462 -7.56 -23.04 7.09
#